data_a0c5123255fa97772f16a9b3a33f260c
#
_entry.id   a0c5123255fa97772f16a9b3a33f260c
#
_cell.length_a   1.000
_cell.length_b   1.000
_cell.length_c   1.000
_cell.angle_alpha   90.00
_cell.angle_beta   90.00
_cell.angle_gamma   90.00
#
_symmetry.space_group_name_H-M   'P 1'
#
loop_
_entity.id
_entity.type
_entity.pdbx_description
1 polymer ?
#
loop_
_entity_poly.entity_id
_entity_poly.type
_entity_poly.pdbx_seq_one_letter_code
_entity_poly.pdbx_strand_id
1 'polypeptide(L)'
;MAEQKKSATCVCIICDDATLQPKLPQLALANERTLRVQDMAELDSVPGNVRIKRRKSAWINAPDLVERVSLFGNALRTHALERQSILLWDALRMHLREKTLRSAGREGIWIVAIF
;
A
#
# COMPACT_ATOMS: atom_id res chain seq x y z
N MET A 1 -19.53 -4.77 -26.14
CA MET A 1 -19.52 -4.66 -24.67
C MET A 1 -18.36 -3.84 -24.20
N ALA A 2 -18.59 -2.90 -23.36
CA ALA A 2 -17.52 -2.07 -22.85
C ALA A 2 -16.59 -2.90 -21.98
N GLU A 3 -15.29 -2.69 -22.12
CA GLU A 3 -14.32 -3.30 -21.22
C GLU A 3 -14.59 -2.84 -19.80
N GLN A 4 -14.48 -3.77 -18.86
CA GLN A 4 -14.51 -3.41 -17.47
C GLN A 4 -13.22 -2.68 -17.11
N LYS A 5 -13.34 -1.40 -16.81
CA LYS A 5 -12.21 -0.65 -16.29
C LYS A 5 -11.98 -1.04 -14.84
N LYS A 6 -10.73 -1.11 -14.44
CA LYS A 6 -10.40 -1.35 -13.05
C LYS A 6 -11.00 -0.23 -12.19
N SER A 7 -11.89 -0.59 -11.29
CA SER A 7 -12.57 0.35 -10.40
C SER A 7 -11.82 0.60 -9.10
N ALA A 8 -10.98 -0.36 -8.68
CA ALA A 8 -10.19 -0.23 -7.46
C ALA A 8 -8.93 -1.09 -7.53
N THR A 9 -7.89 -0.65 -6.84
CA THR A 9 -6.67 -1.41 -6.60
C THR A 9 -6.36 -1.32 -5.12
N CYS A 10 -6.14 -2.47 -4.49
CA CYS A 10 -5.75 -2.52 -3.08
C CYS A 10 -4.26 -2.85 -2.98
N VAL A 11 -3.54 -2.05 -2.22
CA VAL A 11 -2.16 -2.34 -1.85
C VAL A 11 -2.19 -2.77 -0.39
N CYS A 12 -2.17 -4.07 -0.19
CA CYS A 12 -2.34 -4.67 1.12
C CYS A 12 -1.00 -5.17 1.65
N ILE A 13 -0.73 -4.89 2.93
CA ILE A 13 0.44 -5.41 3.64
C ILE A 13 -0.08 -6.42 4.65
N ILE A 14 0.39 -7.65 4.55
CA ILE A 14 -0.03 -8.76 5.41
C ILE A 14 1.20 -9.28 6.15
N CYS A 15 1.07 -9.50 7.43
CA CYS A 15 2.14 -10.09 8.25
C CYS A 15 1.61 -11.27 9.06
N ASP A 16 2.52 -12.03 9.63
CA ASP A 16 2.21 -13.18 10.47
C ASP A 16 2.01 -12.84 11.94
N ASP A 17 2.07 -11.56 12.29
CA ASP A 17 1.87 -11.09 13.66
C ASP A 17 0.50 -10.42 13.78
N ALA A 18 -0.43 -11.06 14.46
CA ALA A 18 -1.79 -10.57 14.63
C ALA A 18 -1.88 -9.23 15.37
N THR A 19 -0.92 -8.93 16.23
CA THR A 19 -0.86 -7.67 16.99
C THR A 19 -0.40 -6.53 16.09
N LEU A 20 0.51 -6.82 15.16
CA LEU A 20 1.06 -5.83 14.25
C LEU A 20 0.12 -5.55 13.06
N GLN A 21 -0.60 -6.56 12.59
CA GLN A 21 -1.43 -6.45 11.39
C GLN A 21 -2.35 -5.23 11.38
N PRO A 22 -3.10 -4.90 12.45
CA PRO A 22 -3.98 -3.72 12.44
C PRO A 22 -3.25 -2.39 12.41
N LYS A 23 -1.95 -2.38 12.63
CA LYS A 23 -1.12 -1.17 12.64
C LYS A 23 -0.46 -0.90 11.28
N LEU A 24 -0.52 -1.85 10.36
CA LEU A 24 0.10 -1.70 9.06
C LEU A 24 -0.75 -0.81 8.15
N PRO A 25 -0.11 0.08 7.36
CA PRO A 25 -0.84 0.98 6.48
C PRO A 25 -1.37 0.22 5.25
N GLN A 26 -2.65 0.38 4.98
CA GLN A 26 -3.31 -0.21 3.83
C GLN A 26 -3.78 0.90 2.89
N LEU A 27 -3.77 0.64 1.60
CA LEU A 27 -4.18 1.62 0.59
C LEU A 27 -5.19 1.00 -0.37
N ALA A 28 -6.29 1.71 -0.59
CA ALA A 28 -7.21 1.43 -1.68
C ALA A 28 -7.20 2.62 -2.63
N LEU A 29 -6.93 2.34 -3.90
CA LEU A 29 -7.01 3.34 -4.98
C LEU A 29 -8.30 3.10 -5.72
N ALA A 30 -9.13 4.11 -5.81
CA ALA A 30 -10.42 4.01 -6.46
C ALA A 30 -10.51 4.98 -7.65
N ASN A 31 -11.22 4.52 -8.68
CA ASN A 31 -11.52 5.37 -9.83
C ASN A 31 -12.56 6.41 -9.41
N GLU A 32 -12.30 7.68 -9.67
CA GLU A 32 -13.18 8.77 -9.26
C GLU A 32 -14.54 8.75 -9.95
N ARG A 33 -14.68 8.00 -11.05
CA ARG A 33 -15.96 7.82 -11.74
C ARG A 33 -16.86 6.83 -11.02
N THR A 34 -16.27 5.82 -10.38
CA THR A 34 -17.02 4.78 -9.67
C THR A 34 -17.15 5.08 -8.19
N LEU A 35 -16.16 5.74 -7.59
CA LEU A 35 -16.25 6.22 -6.21
C LEU A 35 -16.29 7.74 -6.23
N ARG A 36 -17.48 8.30 -6.14
CA ARG A 36 -17.68 9.74 -6.21
C ARG A 36 -17.42 10.40 -4.85
N VAL A 37 -17.25 11.73 -4.85
CA VAL A 37 -16.99 12.47 -3.60
C VAL A 37 -18.07 12.21 -2.55
N GLN A 38 -19.34 12.18 -2.96
CA GLN A 38 -20.44 11.93 -2.03
C GLN A 38 -20.42 10.51 -1.46
N ASP A 39 -19.83 9.55 -2.18
CA ASP A 39 -19.69 8.18 -1.70
C ASP A 39 -18.64 8.07 -0.59
N MET A 40 -17.65 8.98 -0.58
CA MET A 40 -16.63 9.01 0.46
C MET A 40 -17.20 9.26 1.84
N ALA A 41 -18.28 10.04 1.92
CA ALA A 41 -18.93 10.33 3.19
C ALA A 41 -19.55 9.09 3.84
N GLU A 42 -19.84 8.07 3.05
CA GLU A 42 -20.42 6.81 3.53
C GLU A 42 -19.35 5.85 4.08
N LEU A 43 -18.08 6.21 3.98
CA LEU A 43 -16.93 5.38 4.38
C LEU A 43 -16.38 5.77 5.76
N ASP A 44 -17.18 6.37 6.61
CA ASP A 44 -16.76 6.84 7.94
C ASP A 44 -16.29 5.71 8.85
N SER A 45 -16.71 4.47 8.58
CA SER A 45 -16.34 3.31 9.39
C SER A 45 -15.04 2.63 8.96
N VAL A 46 -14.29 3.22 8.03
CA VAL A 46 -13.02 2.68 7.57
C VAL A 46 -12.00 2.74 8.71
N PRO A 47 -11.29 1.63 8.99
CA PRO A 47 -10.25 1.64 10.03
C PRO A 47 -9.19 2.71 9.79
N GLY A 48 -8.63 3.26 10.86
CA GLY A 48 -7.69 4.37 10.79
C GLY A 48 -6.39 4.07 10.04
N ASN A 49 -6.02 2.80 9.92
CA ASN A 49 -4.83 2.39 9.16
C ASN A 49 -5.11 2.22 7.66
N VAL A 50 -6.35 2.35 7.23
CA VAL A 50 -6.75 2.21 5.83
C VAL A 50 -6.92 3.59 5.22
N ARG A 51 -6.28 3.81 4.08
CA ARG A 51 -6.41 5.03 3.32
C ARG A 51 -7.06 4.75 1.97
N ILE A 52 -8.01 5.57 1.60
CA ILE A 52 -8.68 5.48 0.30
C ILE A 52 -8.35 6.74 -0.48
N LYS A 53 -7.81 6.56 -1.69
CA LYS A 53 -7.51 7.66 -2.60
C LYS A 53 -8.34 7.53 -3.86
N ARG A 54 -8.86 8.66 -4.34
CA ARG A 54 -9.60 8.74 -5.60
C ARG A 54 -8.69 9.31 -6.68
N ARG A 55 -8.75 8.70 -7.86
CA ARG A 55 -7.99 9.13 -9.03
C ARG A 55 -8.78 8.89 -10.31
N LYS A 56 -8.31 9.50 -11.40
CA LYS A 56 -8.83 9.18 -12.73
C LYS A 56 -8.58 7.72 -13.10
N SER A 57 -7.52 7.14 -12.57
CA SER A 57 -7.16 5.73 -12.77
C SER A 57 -6.87 5.08 -11.42
N ALA A 58 -7.36 3.85 -11.25
CA ALA A 58 -7.11 3.05 -10.04
C ALA A 58 -5.76 2.29 -10.12
N TRP A 59 -4.90 2.62 -11.06
CA TRP A 59 -3.58 1.99 -11.18
C TRP A 59 -2.60 2.59 -10.18
N ILE A 60 -1.80 1.72 -9.55
CA ILE A 60 -0.73 2.17 -8.66
C ILE A 60 0.43 2.73 -9.48
N ASN A 61 1.08 3.77 -8.97
CA ASN A 61 2.27 4.34 -9.59
C ASN A 61 3.47 4.27 -8.63
N ALA A 62 4.67 4.60 -9.12
CA ALA A 62 5.89 4.53 -8.32
C ALA A 62 5.85 5.43 -7.07
N PRO A 63 5.38 6.70 -7.14
CA PRO A 63 5.23 7.52 -5.94
C PRO A 63 4.33 6.90 -4.88
N ASP A 64 3.27 6.18 -5.27
CA ASP A 64 2.40 5.48 -4.32
C ASP A 64 3.18 4.41 -3.56
N LEU A 65 4.01 3.64 -4.27
CA LEU A 65 4.81 2.58 -3.66
C LEU A 65 5.85 3.16 -2.71
N VAL A 66 6.52 4.24 -3.09
CA VAL A 66 7.50 4.91 -2.23
C VAL A 66 6.82 5.40 -0.95
N GLU A 67 5.66 6.02 -1.08
CA GLU A 67 4.88 6.46 0.09
C GLU A 67 4.49 5.28 0.99
N ARG A 68 4.03 4.16 0.39
CA ARG A 68 3.66 2.98 1.15
C ARG A 68 4.83 2.38 1.91
N VAL A 69 5.99 2.30 1.27
CA VAL A 69 7.21 1.80 1.92
C VAL A 69 7.59 2.70 3.10
N SER A 70 7.51 4.01 2.92
CA SER A 70 7.82 4.98 3.98
C SER A 70 6.87 4.83 5.17
N LEU A 71 5.58 4.71 4.91
CA LEU A 71 4.57 4.52 5.96
C LEU A 71 4.71 3.17 6.65
N PHE A 72 5.06 2.13 5.90
CA PHE A 72 5.34 0.82 6.45
C PHE A 72 6.55 0.86 7.39
N GLY A 73 7.64 1.50 6.94
CA GLY A 73 8.83 1.69 7.77
C GLY A 73 8.52 2.44 9.06
N ASN A 74 7.69 3.48 8.98
CA ASN A 74 7.26 4.23 10.15
C ASN A 74 6.46 3.36 11.13
N ALA A 75 5.56 2.53 10.61
CA ALA A 75 4.77 1.62 11.44
C ALA A 75 5.68 0.59 12.14
N LEU A 76 6.70 0.08 11.44
CA LEU A 76 7.66 -0.85 12.02
C LEU A 76 8.47 -0.20 13.14
N ARG A 77 8.94 1.02 12.95
CA ARG A 77 9.68 1.75 13.99
C ARG A 77 8.83 1.99 15.22
N THR A 78 7.55 2.23 15.03
CA THR A 78 6.63 2.52 16.13
C THR A 78 6.22 1.25 16.90
N HIS A 79 6.00 0.16 16.18
CA HIS A 79 5.35 -1.03 16.76
C HIS A 79 6.21 -2.29 16.79
N ALA A 80 7.33 -2.32 16.08
CA ALA A 80 8.17 -3.51 15.93
C ALA A 80 9.66 -3.16 15.78
N LEU A 81 10.14 -2.17 16.54
CA LEU A 81 11.48 -1.59 16.40
C LEU A 81 12.61 -2.63 16.47
N GLU A 82 12.47 -3.65 17.31
CA GLU A 82 13.51 -4.64 17.54
C GLU A 82 13.52 -5.79 16.53
N ARG A 83 12.63 -5.74 15.55
CA ARG A 83 12.48 -6.82 14.56
C ARG A 83 13.02 -6.40 13.21
N GLN A 84 13.77 -7.31 12.56
CA GLN A 84 14.13 -7.14 11.17
C GLN A 84 12.93 -7.51 10.31
N SER A 85 12.50 -6.58 9.49
CA SER A 85 11.42 -6.82 8.55
C SER A 85 11.94 -7.41 7.24
N ILE A 86 11.27 -8.44 6.76
CA ILE A 86 11.48 -9.00 5.44
C ILE A 86 10.17 -8.87 4.69
N LEU A 87 10.19 -8.12 3.61
CA LEU A 87 9.01 -7.92 2.77
C LEU A 87 9.08 -8.83 1.55
N LEU A 88 8.16 -9.78 1.49
CA LEU A 88 8.01 -10.62 0.29
C LEU A 88 7.22 -9.82 -0.71
N TRP A 89 7.82 -9.54 -1.85
CA TRP A 89 7.23 -8.64 -2.83
C TRP A 89 7.14 -9.31 -4.19
N ASP A 90 5.98 -9.18 -4.78
CA ASP A 90 5.74 -9.58 -6.15
C ASP A 90 6.71 -8.83 -7.07
N ALA A 91 7.30 -9.55 -8.02
CA ALA A 91 8.30 -9.01 -8.94
C ALA A 91 7.67 -8.20 -10.08
N LEU A 92 6.65 -7.40 -9.78
CA LEU A 92 6.12 -6.44 -10.74
C LEU A 92 7.19 -5.41 -11.06
N ARG A 93 7.26 -5.05 -12.34
CA ARG A 93 8.24 -4.07 -12.82
C ARG A 93 8.28 -2.80 -11.97
N MET A 94 7.13 -2.31 -11.56
CA MET A 94 7.02 -1.10 -10.75
C MET A 94 7.59 -1.28 -9.34
N HIS A 95 7.40 -2.46 -8.75
CA HIS A 95 7.93 -2.79 -7.44
C HIS A 95 9.46 -2.82 -7.43
N LEU A 96 10.07 -3.19 -8.56
CA LEU A 96 11.51 -3.34 -8.68
C LEU A 96 12.22 -2.07 -9.14
N ARG A 97 11.50 -0.96 -9.30
CA ARG A 97 12.13 0.30 -9.65
C ARG A 97 13.11 0.74 -8.59
N GLU A 98 14.21 1.33 -9.04
CA GLU A 98 15.29 1.77 -8.16
C GLU A 98 14.81 2.67 -7.03
N LYS A 99 13.90 3.60 -7.30
CA LYS A 99 13.36 4.50 -6.27
C LYS A 99 12.64 3.74 -5.16
N THR A 100 11.89 2.72 -5.52
CA THR A 100 11.15 1.89 -4.57
C THR A 100 12.10 1.08 -3.71
N LEU A 101 13.07 0.42 -4.34
CA LEU A 101 14.07 -0.39 -3.63
C LEU A 101 14.95 0.47 -2.72
N ARG A 102 15.31 1.65 -3.19
CA ARG A 102 16.10 2.59 -2.38
C ARG A 102 15.32 3.08 -1.16
N SER A 103 14.03 3.34 -1.32
CA SER A 103 13.16 3.72 -0.22
C SER A 103 13.11 2.63 0.84
N ALA A 104 12.95 1.37 0.42
CA ALA A 104 12.96 0.23 1.35
C ALA A 104 14.28 0.13 2.10
N GLY A 105 15.41 0.34 1.40
CA GLY A 105 16.73 0.33 2.02
C GLY A 105 16.88 1.40 3.09
N ARG A 106 16.36 2.61 2.86
CA ARG A 106 16.40 3.69 3.86
C ARG A 106 15.59 3.34 5.10
N GLU A 107 14.52 2.58 4.93
CA GLU A 107 13.66 2.16 6.04
C GLU A 107 14.19 0.89 6.73
N GLY A 108 15.31 0.33 6.28
CA GLY A 108 15.86 -0.90 6.85
C GLY A 108 15.02 -2.14 6.55
N ILE A 109 14.24 -2.11 5.49
CA ILE A 109 13.38 -3.23 5.09
C ILE A 109 14.11 -4.08 4.06
N TRP A 110 14.23 -5.38 4.33
CA TRP A 110 14.77 -6.33 3.36
C TRP A 110 13.68 -6.75 2.41
N ILE A 111 13.95 -6.66 1.11
CA ILE A 111 13.00 -7.08 0.09
C ILE A 111 13.44 -8.40 -0.52
N VAL A 112 12.52 -9.34 -0.58
CA VAL A 112 12.67 -10.60 -1.32
C VAL A 112 11.63 -10.58 -2.44
N ALA A 113 12.12 -10.54 -3.68
CA ALA A 113 11.24 -10.52 -4.84
C ALA A 113 10.80 -11.95 -5.19
N ILE A 114 9.52 -12.11 -5.46
CA ILE A 114 8.92 -13.39 -5.85
C ILE A 114 8.59 -13.31 -7.33
N PHE A 115 9.18 -14.19 -8.12
CA PHE A 115 8.98 -14.26 -9.57
C PHE A 115 7.97 -15.33 -9.95
#